data_3f340efdff5858d0d3caa37defc7c8ad
#
_entry.id   3f340efdff5858d0d3caa37defc7c8ad
#
_cell.length_a   1.000
_cell.length_b   1.000
_cell.length_c   1.000
_cell.angle_alpha   90.00
_cell.angle_beta   90.00
_cell.angle_gamma   90.00
#
_symmetry.space_group_name_H-M   'P 1'
#
loop_
_entity.id
_entity.type
_entity.pdbx_description
1 polymer ?
#
loop_
_entity_poly.entity_id
_entity_poly.type
_entity_poly.pdbx_seq_one_letter_code
_entity_poly.pdbx_strand_id
1 'polypeptide(L)'
;ILYISDKNRFDKKISSNLNFQSIIFIGVFQIFSLIPGVSRAGITITAARILKFNRVDSSKISFLLSIPALAGASVLSLKDVFEQSIQFNYLVVIAIISSFIFSFLTVKFFLIYINKFSMNAFVIYRIIIALILFSLIY
;
A
#
# COMPACT_ATOMS: atom_id res chain seq x y z
N ILE A 1 3.85 -3.96 14.15
CA ILE A 1 4.97 -4.58 13.40
C ILE A 1 5.70 -3.51 12.58
N LEU A 2 5.01 -2.68 11.77
CA LEU A 2 5.62 -1.61 10.95
C LEU A 2 6.50 -0.66 11.78
N TYR A 3 6.03 -0.23 12.95
CA TYR A 3 6.80 0.64 13.85
C TYR A 3 8.15 0.02 14.25
N ILE A 4 8.15 -1.27 14.60
CA ILE A 4 9.35 -2.00 15.01
C ILE A 4 10.32 -2.15 13.84
N SER A 5 9.81 -2.48 12.65
CA SER A 5 10.62 -2.66 11.44
C SER A 5 11.22 -1.35 10.93
N ASP A 6 10.61 -0.19 11.26
CA ASP A 6 11.07 1.13 10.82
C ASP A 6 12.08 1.80 11.78
N LYS A 7 12.30 1.23 12.97
CA LYS A 7 13.19 1.79 13.99
C LYS A 7 14.64 1.97 13.50
N ASN A 8 15.13 1.04 12.68
CA ASN A 8 16.50 1.07 12.18
C ASN A 8 16.57 1.73 10.80
N ARG A 9 17.64 2.49 10.54
CA ARG A 9 17.97 2.97 9.20
C ARG A 9 18.68 1.86 8.44
N PHE A 10 18.15 1.49 7.29
CA PHE A 10 18.76 0.52 6.37
C PHE A 10 18.99 1.18 5.03
N ASP A 11 20.09 0.79 4.36
CA ASP A 11 20.55 1.41 3.11
C ASP A 11 20.46 0.47 1.90
N LYS A 12 19.88 -0.73 2.08
CA LYS A 12 19.72 -1.70 1.01
C LYS A 12 18.80 -1.13 -0.07
N LYS A 13 19.27 -1.14 -1.33
CA LYS A 13 18.56 -0.58 -2.48
C LYS A 13 18.00 -1.69 -3.37
N ILE A 14 16.88 -1.38 -4.07
CA ILE A 14 16.30 -2.29 -5.07
C ILE A 14 17.32 -2.62 -6.15
N SER A 15 18.04 -1.60 -6.66
CA SER A 15 18.92 -1.73 -7.82
C SER A 15 20.04 -2.75 -7.66
N SER A 16 20.48 -3.03 -6.44
CA SER A 16 21.61 -3.91 -6.16
C SER A 16 21.27 -5.17 -5.38
N ASN A 17 20.10 -5.23 -4.76
CA ASN A 17 19.82 -6.26 -3.75
C ASN A 17 18.46 -6.95 -3.90
N LEU A 18 17.64 -6.55 -4.87
CA LEU A 18 16.37 -7.22 -5.12
C LEU A 18 16.64 -8.55 -5.85
N ASN A 19 16.39 -9.65 -5.18
CA ASN A 19 16.48 -10.99 -5.73
C ASN A 19 15.12 -11.71 -5.66
N PHE A 20 15.02 -12.81 -6.36
CA PHE A 20 13.78 -13.60 -6.46
C PHE A 20 13.27 -14.06 -5.07
N GLN A 21 14.17 -14.44 -4.19
CA GLN A 21 13.82 -14.85 -2.83
C GLN A 21 13.19 -13.71 -2.03
N SER A 22 13.73 -12.49 -2.15
CA SER A 22 13.15 -11.30 -1.51
C SER A 22 11.74 -11.00 -2.02
N ILE A 23 11.51 -11.17 -3.32
CA ILE A 23 10.19 -10.94 -3.94
C ILE A 23 9.19 -11.96 -3.43
N ILE A 24 9.55 -13.25 -3.38
CA ILE A 24 8.69 -14.30 -2.83
C ILE A 24 8.37 -14.03 -1.37
N PHE A 25 9.38 -13.69 -0.56
CA PHE A 25 9.17 -13.39 0.85
C PHE A 25 8.16 -12.26 1.05
N ILE A 26 8.30 -11.14 0.32
CA ILE A 26 7.38 -10.01 0.41
C ILE A 26 5.99 -10.41 -0.10
N GLY A 27 5.91 -11.22 -1.17
CA GLY A 27 4.66 -11.74 -1.70
C GLY A 27 3.91 -12.62 -0.71
N VAL A 28 4.60 -13.51 -0.01
CA VAL A 28 4.03 -14.33 1.07
C VAL A 28 3.46 -13.45 2.19
N PHE A 29 4.19 -12.41 2.59
CA PHE A 29 3.67 -11.45 3.57
C PHE A 29 2.41 -10.72 3.09
N GLN A 30 2.23 -10.51 1.79
CA GLN A 30 1.01 -9.92 1.25
C GLN A 30 -0.24 -10.77 1.51
N ILE A 31 -0.13 -12.08 1.69
CA ILE A 31 -1.26 -12.95 2.04
C ILE A 31 -1.93 -12.48 3.34
N PHE A 32 -1.18 -12.00 4.30
CA PHE A 32 -1.73 -11.47 5.55
C PHE A 32 -2.61 -10.22 5.35
N SER A 33 -2.52 -9.57 4.18
CA SER A 33 -3.42 -8.45 3.86
C SER A 33 -4.87 -8.87 3.60
N LEU A 34 -5.14 -10.15 3.46
CA LEU A 34 -6.50 -10.70 3.37
C LEU A 34 -7.24 -10.64 4.71
N ILE A 35 -6.51 -10.50 5.81
CA ILE A 35 -7.11 -10.34 7.13
C ILE A 35 -7.71 -8.93 7.22
N PRO A 36 -9.02 -8.81 7.55
CA PRO A 36 -9.66 -7.50 7.70
C PRO A 36 -8.91 -6.58 8.67
N GLY A 37 -8.71 -5.33 8.27
CA GLY A 37 -7.97 -4.33 9.05
C GLY A 37 -6.45 -4.33 8.84
N VAL A 38 -5.87 -5.37 8.24
CA VAL A 38 -4.45 -5.36 7.88
C VAL A 38 -4.23 -4.53 6.62
N SER A 39 -3.38 -3.51 6.73
CA SER A 39 -3.02 -2.72 5.56
C SER A 39 -2.10 -3.49 4.62
N ARG A 40 -2.52 -3.68 3.37
CA ARG A 40 -1.68 -4.31 2.35
C ARG A 40 -0.33 -3.60 2.21
N ALA A 41 -0.33 -2.28 2.03
CA ALA A 41 0.89 -1.51 1.95
C ALA A 41 1.72 -1.60 3.23
N GLY A 42 1.07 -1.55 4.40
CA GLY A 42 1.75 -1.67 5.69
C GLY A 42 2.48 -3.00 5.86
N ILE A 43 1.86 -4.13 5.47
CA ILE A 43 2.48 -5.45 5.64
C ILE A 43 3.61 -5.69 4.63
N THR A 44 3.44 -5.27 3.37
CA THR A 44 4.47 -5.42 2.34
C THR A 44 5.68 -4.50 2.57
N ILE A 45 5.46 -3.26 3.02
CA ILE A 45 6.53 -2.38 3.47
C ILE A 45 7.27 -3.00 4.67
N THR A 46 6.54 -3.54 5.65
CA THR A 46 7.13 -4.22 6.81
C THR A 46 8.03 -5.36 6.37
N ALA A 47 7.58 -6.22 5.45
CA ALA A 47 8.35 -7.34 4.93
C ALA A 47 9.64 -6.86 4.23
N ALA A 48 9.54 -5.83 3.40
CA ALA A 48 10.70 -5.24 2.74
C ALA A 48 11.69 -4.61 3.74
N ARG A 49 11.18 -3.98 4.82
CA ARG A 49 12.00 -3.44 5.91
C ARG A 49 12.69 -4.54 6.72
N ILE A 50 12.05 -5.68 6.96
CA ILE A 50 12.67 -6.87 7.59
C ILE A 50 13.85 -7.36 6.74
N LEU A 51 13.73 -7.32 5.43
CA LEU A 51 14.83 -7.63 4.50
C LEU A 51 15.88 -6.51 4.39
N LYS A 52 15.78 -5.47 5.23
CA LYS A 52 16.70 -4.34 5.36
C LYS A 52 16.72 -3.39 4.16
N PHE A 53 15.69 -3.37 3.32
CA PHE A 53 15.55 -2.32 2.32
C PHE A 53 15.30 -0.95 2.97
N ASN A 54 15.79 0.13 2.34
CA ASN A 54 15.52 1.49 2.81
C ASN A 54 14.02 1.83 2.69
N ARG A 55 13.57 2.90 3.33
CA ARG A 55 12.13 3.26 3.39
C ARG A 55 11.53 3.52 2.03
N VAL A 56 12.22 4.29 1.20
CA VAL A 56 11.75 4.67 -0.14
C VAL A 56 11.59 3.43 -1.02
N ASP A 57 12.61 2.57 -1.03
CA ASP A 57 12.60 1.37 -1.86
C ASP A 57 11.61 0.32 -1.33
N SER A 58 11.45 0.18 -0.01
CA SER A 58 10.39 -0.65 0.57
C SER A 58 8.99 -0.21 0.11
N SER A 59 8.75 1.10 0.05
CA SER A 59 7.49 1.66 -0.43
C SER A 59 7.31 1.48 -1.93
N LYS A 60 8.37 1.65 -2.73
CA LYS A 60 8.33 1.38 -4.18
C LYS A 60 7.99 -0.09 -4.46
N ILE A 61 8.62 -1.04 -3.75
CA ILE A 61 8.30 -2.47 -3.87
C ILE A 61 6.82 -2.71 -3.57
N SER A 62 6.31 -2.13 -2.50
CA SER A 62 4.92 -2.26 -2.10
C SER A 62 3.95 -1.71 -3.17
N PHE A 63 4.26 -0.56 -3.75
CA PHE A 63 3.44 0.03 -4.83
C PHE A 63 3.50 -0.81 -6.12
N LEU A 64 4.68 -1.27 -6.53
CA LEU A 64 4.81 -2.15 -7.70
C LEU A 64 4.03 -3.46 -7.51
N LEU A 65 4.11 -4.06 -6.33
CA LEU A 65 3.38 -5.28 -6.01
C LEU A 65 1.86 -5.05 -5.94
N SER A 66 1.43 -3.80 -5.75
CA SER A 66 0.01 -3.45 -5.78
C SER A 66 -0.61 -3.51 -7.18
N ILE A 67 0.18 -3.30 -8.23
CA ILE A 67 -0.30 -3.25 -9.61
C ILE A 67 -0.99 -4.56 -10.02
N PRO A 68 -0.34 -5.75 -9.94
CA PRO A 68 -1.01 -7.00 -10.30
C PRO A 68 -2.19 -7.32 -9.39
N ALA A 69 -2.11 -6.98 -8.09
CA ALA A 69 -3.20 -7.23 -7.16
C ALA A 69 -4.44 -6.36 -7.47
N LEU A 70 -4.24 -5.08 -7.79
CA LEU A 70 -5.34 -4.19 -8.20
C LEU A 70 -5.88 -4.55 -9.58
N ALA A 71 -5.03 -4.94 -10.52
CA ALA A 71 -5.47 -5.42 -11.82
C ALA A 71 -6.38 -6.65 -11.69
N GLY A 72 -5.99 -7.64 -10.87
CA GLY A 72 -6.84 -8.80 -10.60
C GLY A 72 -8.17 -8.44 -9.96
N ALA A 73 -8.17 -7.56 -8.96
CA ALA A 73 -9.40 -7.07 -8.33
C ALA A 73 -10.30 -6.33 -9.33
N SER A 74 -9.70 -5.50 -10.21
CA SER A 74 -10.45 -4.78 -11.24
C SER A 74 -11.13 -5.71 -12.23
N VAL A 75 -10.45 -6.79 -12.65
CA VAL A 75 -11.04 -7.82 -13.55
C VAL A 75 -12.25 -8.48 -12.90
N LEU A 76 -12.18 -8.82 -11.62
CA LEU A 76 -13.31 -9.39 -10.88
C LEU A 76 -14.48 -8.40 -10.78
N SER A 77 -14.19 -7.14 -10.46
CA SER A 77 -15.22 -6.09 -10.35
C SER A 77 -15.86 -5.74 -11.70
N LEU A 78 -15.15 -5.89 -12.82
CA LEU A 78 -15.73 -5.68 -14.15
C LEU A 78 -16.91 -6.64 -14.41
N LYS A 79 -16.86 -7.87 -13.93
CA LYS A 79 -17.97 -8.80 -14.04
C LYS A 79 -19.24 -8.25 -13.40
N ASP A 80 -19.13 -7.71 -12.19
CA ASP A 80 -20.27 -7.12 -11.48
C ASP A 80 -20.83 -5.89 -12.21
N VAL A 81 -19.95 -5.10 -12.84
CA VAL A 81 -20.35 -3.92 -13.66
C VAL A 81 -21.18 -4.34 -14.87
N PHE A 82 -20.80 -5.43 -15.56
CA PHE A 82 -21.54 -5.94 -16.70
C PHE A 82 -22.90 -6.57 -16.29
N GLU A 83 -22.96 -7.25 -15.16
CA GLU A 83 -24.18 -7.87 -14.64
C GLU A 83 -25.19 -6.81 -14.16
N GLN A 84 -24.72 -5.69 -13.58
CA GLN A 84 -25.59 -4.64 -13.05
C GLN A 84 -25.98 -3.56 -14.07
N SER A 85 -25.65 -3.73 -15.36
CA SER A 85 -25.98 -2.78 -16.44
C SER A 85 -25.59 -1.34 -16.11
N ILE A 86 -24.45 -1.13 -15.48
CA ILE A 86 -23.96 0.20 -15.13
C ILE A 86 -23.74 1.01 -16.42
N GLN A 87 -24.52 2.05 -16.60
CA GLN A 87 -24.39 2.95 -17.76
C GLN A 87 -23.07 3.72 -17.67
N PHE A 88 -22.22 3.58 -18.67
CA PHE A 88 -21.04 4.40 -18.84
C PHE A 88 -21.47 5.85 -19.12
N ASN A 89 -21.46 6.67 -18.06
CA ASN A 89 -21.77 8.09 -18.12
C ASN A 89 -20.48 8.91 -18.05
N TYR A 90 -20.52 10.17 -18.50
CA TYR A 90 -19.40 11.13 -18.39
C TYR A 90 -18.86 11.24 -16.95
N LEU A 91 -19.70 11.04 -15.94
CA LEU A 91 -19.29 11.01 -14.52
C LEU A 91 -18.27 9.91 -14.22
N VAL A 92 -18.40 8.74 -14.85
CA VAL A 92 -17.43 7.63 -14.69
C VAL A 92 -16.06 8.03 -15.24
N VAL A 93 -16.05 8.69 -16.40
CA VAL A 93 -14.80 9.18 -17.02
C VAL A 93 -14.13 10.23 -16.13
N ILE A 94 -14.89 11.18 -15.61
CA ILE A 94 -14.37 12.20 -14.68
C ILE A 94 -13.82 11.53 -13.40
N ALA A 95 -14.53 10.53 -12.86
CA ALA A 95 -14.08 9.80 -11.68
C ALA A 95 -12.75 9.05 -11.92
N ILE A 96 -12.57 8.43 -13.08
CA ILE A 96 -11.33 7.74 -13.45
C ILE A 96 -10.17 8.73 -13.56
N ILE A 97 -10.37 9.84 -14.29
CA ILE A 97 -9.33 10.85 -14.50
C ILE A 97 -8.93 11.50 -13.17
N SER A 98 -9.92 11.91 -12.37
CA SER A 98 -9.63 12.52 -11.06
C SER A 98 -8.93 11.54 -10.12
N SER A 99 -9.38 10.29 -10.05
CA SER A 99 -8.72 9.23 -9.25
C SER A 99 -7.27 9.02 -9.68
N PHE A 100 -7.00 9.01 -10.99
CA PHE A 100 -5.63 8.89 -11.51
C PHE A 100 -4.75 10.04 -11.06
N ILE A 101 -5.23 11.29 -11.23
CA ILE A 101 -4.47 12.49 -10.85
C ILE A 101 -4.17 12.50 -9.35
N PHE A 102 -5.20 12.29 -8.52
CA PHE A 102 -5.03 12.28 -7.06
C PHE A 102 -4.11 11.15 -6.60
N SER A 103 -4.24 9.95 -7.16
CA SER A 103 -3.35 8.82 -6.84
C SER A 103 -1.90 9.13 -7.20
N PHE A 104 -1.66 9.67 -8.40
CA PHE A 104 -0.32 10.03 -8.84
C PHE A 104 0.33 11.06 -7.93
N LEU A 105 -0.40 12.13 -7.60
CA LEU A 105 0.08 13.17 -6.67
C LEU A 105 0.35 12.58 -5.28
N THR A 106 -0.56 11.77 -4.76
CA THR A 106 -0.43 11.14 -3.43
C THR A 106 0.82 10.26 -3.37
N VAL A 107 1.05 9.39 -4.35
CA VAL A 107 2.24 8.52 -4.38
C VAL A 107 3.51 9.35 -4.46
N LYS A 108 3.53 10.38 -5.32
CA LYS A 108 4.69 11.28 -5.46
C LYS A 108 5.03 11.98 -4.13
N PHE A 109 4.05 12.62 -3.51
CA PHE A 109 4.25 13.30 -2.23
C PHE A 109 4.62 12.34 -1.10
N PHE A 110 4.00 11.16 -1.06
CA PHE A 110 4.31 10.13 -0.08
C PHE A 110 5.77 9.66 -0.16
N LEU A 111 6.30 9.42 -1.35
CA LEU A 111 7.70 9.03 -1.51
C LEU A 111 8.67 10.14 -1.11
N ILE A 112 8.33 11.41 -1.38
CA ILE A 112 9.12 12.55 -0.93
C ILE A 112 9.10 12.65 0.61
N TYR A 113 7.92 12.49 1.20
CA TYR A 113 7.74 12.52 2.65
C TYR A 113 8.56 11.44 3.37
N ILE A 114 8.45 10.19 2.92
CA ILE A 114 9.16 9.05 3.52
C ILE A 114 10.68 9.16 3.40
N ASN A 115 11.17 9.84 2.39
CA ASN A 115 12.61 10.06 2.24
C ASN A 115 13.16 10.94 3.39
N LYS A 116 12.36 11.87 3.89
CA LYS A 116 12.77 12.83 4.94
C LYS A 116 12.32 12.42 6.35
N PHE A 117 11.14 11.82 6.45
CA PHE A 117 10.47 11.53 7.73
C PHE A 117 10.30 10.04 7.97
N SER A 118 10.01 9.67 9.23
CA SER A 118 9.72 8.28 9.60
C SER A 118 8.26 7.91 9.29
N MET A 119 7.99 6.60 9.26
CA MET A 119 6.62 6.07 9.11
C MET A 119 5.78 6.16 10.40
N ASN A 120 6.35 6.68 11.49
CA ASN A 120 5.67 6.75 12.78
C ASN A 120 4.37 7.55 12.72
N ALA A 121 4.32 8.63 11.94
CA ALA A 121 3.11 9.45 11.78
C ALA A 121 1.92 8.60 11.29
N PHE A 122 2.15 7.66 10.36
CA PHE A 122 1.11 6.76 9.86
C PHE A 122 0.65 5.74 10.91
N VAL A 123 1.56 5.27 11.76
CA VAL A 123 1.22 4.34 12.85
C VAL A 123 0.39 5.06 13.90
N ILE A 124 0.82 6.25 14.32
CA ILE A 124 0.12 7.07 15.33
C ILE A 124 -1.29 7.43 14.84
N TYR A 125 -1.41 7.94 13.62
CA TYR A 125 -2.70 8.26 13.00
C TYR A 125 -3.68 7.07 13.05
N ARG A 126 -3.22 5.86 12.72
CA ARG A 126 -4.06 4.65 12.75
C ARG A 126 -4.50 4.26 14.15
N ILE A 127 -3.60 4.40 15.13
CA ILE A 127 -3.94 4.12 16.53
C ILE A 127 -5.01 5.11 17.01
N ILE A 128 -4.86 6.40 16.71
CA ILE A 128 -5.82 7.44 17.07
C ILE A 128 -7.21 7.13 16.47
N ILE A 129 -7.26 6.84 15.15
CA ILE A 129 -8.53 6.49 14.51
C ILE A 129 -9.16 5.23 15.13
N ALA A 130 -8.35 4.20 15.38
CA ALA A 130 -8.85 2.98 15.99
C ALA A 130 -9.45 3.24 17.37
N LEU A 131 -8.84 4.08 18.20
CA LEU A 131 -9.35 4.47 19.50
C LEU A 131 -10.65 5.28 19.39
N ILE A 132 -10.73 6.22 18.43
CA ILE A 132 -11.95 7.01 18.20
C ILE A 132 -13.09 6.08 17.77
N LEU A 133 -12.87 5.19 16.82
CA LEU A 133 -13.90 4.26 16.36
C LEU A 133 -14.33 3.30 17.47
N PHE A 134 -13.40 2.81 18.27
CA PHE A 134 -13.73 1.96 19.41
C PHE A 134 -14.60 2.70 20.42
N SER A 135 -14.29 3.97 20.73
CA SER A 135 -15.09 4.81 21.62
C SER A 135 -16.48 5.18 21.08
N LEU A 136 -16.68 5.13 19.76
CA LEU A 136 -17.98 5.40 19.14
C LEU A 136 -18.89 4.17 19.09
N ILE A 137 -18.32 2.97 19.16
CA ILE A 137 -19.05 1.70 19.06
C ILE A 137 -19.44 1.18 20.47
N TYR A 138 -18.65 1.50 21.47
CA TYR A 138 -18.85 1.11 22.88
C TYR A 138 -19.08 2.33 23.78
#